data_5a68e57d67d917319737eb9d8bde5b0c
#
_entry.id   5a68e57d67d917319737eb9d8bde5b0c
#
_cell.length_a   1.000
_cell.length_b   1.000
_cell.length_c   1.000
_cell.angle_alpha   90.00
_cell.angle_beta   90.00
_cell.angle_gamma   90.00
#
_symmetry.space_group_name_H-M   'P 1'
#
loop_
_entity.id
_entity.type
_entity.pdbx_description
1 polymer ?
#
loop_
_entity_poly.entity_id
_entity_poly.type
_entity_poly.pdbx_seq_one_letter_code
_entity_poly.pdbx_strand_id
1 'polypeptide(L)'
;KQCHVVLRGRGAGGKSSFHDAPALNSYAEFSQIGETEADAPCFFAPSLVELVAETPGQEIGSHTFSHYYCKEKGQTAEQFAADMTAAKAIAAKYGYTLTSAVLPRNQCDPAYIRVLRDFGFTAYRGMEDNWVENKVHVHFPLRVLRLTDTYFPITGYGSYTPKQED
;
A
#
# COMPACT_ATOMS: atom_id res chain seq x y z
N LYS A 1 -6.47 12.90 -3.87
CA LYS A 1 -5.86 12.70 -2.53
C LYS A 1 -6.36 11.35 -2.04
N GLN A 2 -5.48 10.36 -2.00
CA GLN A 2 -5.80 9.09 -1.36
C GLN A 2 -5.80 9.31 0.15
N CYS A 3 -6.92 9.07 0.82
CA CYS A 3 -6.95 8.97 2.27
C CYS A 3 -6.31 7.64 2.65
N HIS A 4 -5.20 7.69 3.35
CA HIS A 4 -4.61 6.51 3.97
C HIS A 4 -5.19 6.39 5.37
N VAL A 5 -6.00 5.37 5.61
CA VAL A 5 -6.49 5.08 6.96
C VAL A 5 -5.42 4.29 7.69
N VAL A 6 -4.78 4.91 8.66
CA VAL A 6 -3.82 4.23 9.53
C VAL A 6 -4.57 3.79 10.79
N LEU A 7 -4.84 2.50 10.91
CA LEU A 7 -5.35 1.92 12.15
C LEU A 7 -4.21 1.84 13.17
N ARG A 8 -4.15 2.79 14.11
CA ARG A 8 -3.14 2.78 15.17
C ARG A 8 -3.56 1.86 16.30
N GLY A 9 -2.92 0.70 16.43
CA GLY A 9 -3.02 -0.12 17.63
C GLY A 9 -2.07 0.40 18.72
N ARG A 10 -2.57 0.89 19.87
CA ARG A 10 -1.73 1.00 21.08
C ARG A 10 -1.25 -0.40 21.45
N GLY A 11 0.06 -0.65 21.38
CA GLY A 11 0.66 -1.85 21.96
C GLY A 11 1.23 -2.91 21.01
N ALA A 12 1.25 -2.74 19.71
CA ALA A 12 2.17 -3.51 18.87
C ALA A 12 3.56 -2.85 18.95
N GLY A 13 4.30 -3.21 19.98
CA GLY A 13 5.64 -2.69 20.23
C GLY A 13 6.67 -3.20 19.25
N GLY A 14 6.73 -2.64 18.09
CA GLY A 14 7.74 -2.91 17.10
C GLY A 14 7.48 -2.07 15.86
N LYS A 15 8.41 -1.20 15.52
CA LYS A 15 8.44 -0.59 14.20
C LYS A 15 8.68 -1.74 13.23
N SER A 16 7.68 -2.10 12.43
CA SER A 16 7.70 -3.31 11.58
C SER A 16 8.70 -3.22 10.44
N SER A 17 8.98 -2.00 9.96
CA SER A 17 9.96 -1.76 8.90
C SER A 17 10.51 -0.35 8.96
N PHE A 18 11.75 -0.17 8.51
CA PHE A 18 12.39 1.12 8.36
C PHE A 18 12.88 1.28 6.93
N HIS A 19 12.66 2.45 6.36
CA HIS A 19 13.34 2.84 5.15
C HIS A 19 14.72 3.39 5.49
N ASP A 20 15.74 2.99 4.73
CA ASP A 20 17.09 3.57 4.80
C ASP A 20 17.06 5.06 4.44
N ALA A 21 16.09 5.49 3.62
CA ALA A 21 15.86 6.88 3.29
C ALA A 21 14.88 7.52 4.32
N PRO A 22 15.32 8.47 5.16
CA PRO A 22 14.48 9.12 6.17
C PRO A 22 13.20 9.75 5.60
N ALA A 23 13.26 10.27 4.39
CA ALA A 23 12.12 10.88 3.70
C ALA A 23 10.98 9.90 3.35
N LEU A 24 11.25 8.60 3.39
CA LEU A 24 10.26 7.55 3.15
C LEU A 24 9.77 6.88 4.43
N ASN A 25 10.24 7.36 5.58
CA ASN A 25 9.84 6.82 6.88
C ASN A 25 8.45 7.34 7.28
N SER A 26 7.43 6.52 7.07
CA SER A 26 6.05 6.85 7.42
C SER A 26 5.81 7.09 8.92
N TYR A 27 6.74 6.68 9.77
CA TYR A 27 6.65 6.92 11.22
C TYR A 27 7.15 8.31 11.66
N ALA A 28 7.85 9.03 10.78
CA ALA A 28 8.47 10.31 11.14
C ALA A 28 7.43 11.39 11.52
N GLU A 29 6.23 11.31 10.96
CA GLU A 29 5.17 12.29 11.17
C GLU A 29 4.23 11.93 12.34
N PHE A 30 4.33 10.72 12.90
CA PHE A 30 3.38 10.24 13.92
C PHE A 30 3.36 11.07 15.20
N SER A 31 4.45 11.75 15.55
CA SER A 31 4.49 12.63 16.72
C SER A 31 3.69 13.93 16.51
N GLN A 32 3.35 14.27 15.28
CA GLN A 32 2.63 15.50 14.91
C GLN A 32 1.15 15.24 14.60
N ILE A 33 0.75 13.96 14.55
CA ILE A 33 -0.61 13.56 14.24
C ILE A 33 -1.37 13.38 15.56
N GLY A 34 -2.60 13.87 15.61
CA GLY A 34 -3.53 13.64 16.73
C GLY A 34 -3.79 12.15 16.99
N GLU A 35 -4.47 11.83 18.07
CA GLU A 35 -4.66 10.44 18.51
C GLU A 35 -6.03 9.87 18.12
N THR A 36 -6.96 10.71 17.70
CA THR A 36 -8.34 10.34 17.41
C THR A 36 -8.80 10.82 16.04
N GLU A 37 -9.90 10.27 15.56
CA GLU A 37 -10.54 10.73 14.32
C GLU A 37 -10.97 12.20 14.39
N ALA A 38 -11.39 12.68 15.57
CA ALA A 38 -11.78 14.06 15.79
C ALA A 38 -10.58 15.02 15.68
N ASP A 39 -9.41 14.59 16.17
CA ASP A 39 -8.21 15.41 16.18
C ASP A 39 -7.50 15.43 14.82
N ALA A 40 -7.56 14.33 14.09
CA ALA A 40 -6.82 14.14 12.85
C ALA A 40 -7.61 13.30 11.82
N PRO A 41 -8.75 13.78 11.30
CA PRO A 41 -9.64 13.01 10.42
C PRO A 41 -9.02 12.60 9.08
N CYS A 42 -7.92 13.25 8.66
CA CYS A 42 -7.19 12.85 7.46
C CYS A 42 -6.25 11.63 7.68
N PHE A 43 -6.01 11.26 8.94
CA PHE A 43 -5.12 10.16 9.31
C PHE A 43 -5.85 9.01 10.00
N PHE A 44 -6.94 9.31 10.70
CA PHE A 44 -7.76 8.32 11.39
C PHE A 44 -9.20 8.44 10.90
N ALA A 45 -9.73 7.36 10.38
CA ALA A 45 -11.11 7.31 9.91
C ALA A 45 -11.74 5.94 10.18
N PRO A 46 -11.77 5.46 11.45
CA PRO A 46 -12.39 4.18 11.78
C PRO A 46 -13.87 4.16 11.39
N SER A 47 -14.58 5.27 11.52
CA SER A 47 -16.00 5.38 11.11
C SER A 47 -16.20 5.11 9.61
N LEU A 48 -15.27 5.54 8.76
CA LEU A 48 -15.31 5.27 7.30
C LEU A 48 -14.97 3.81 7.00
N VAL A 49 -14.05 3.21 7.76
CA VAL A 49 -13.72 1.78 7.61
C VAL A 49 -14.92 0.93 7.95
N GLU A 50 -15.62 1.23 9.06
CA GLU A 50 -16.88 0.56 9.45
C GLU A 50 -17.94 0.72 8.36
N LEU A 51 -18.16 1.92 7.87
CA LEU A 51 -19.10 2.19 6.79
C LEU A 51 -18.81 1.36 5.53
N VAL A 52 -17.54 1.24 5.14
CA VAL A 52 -17.14 0.40 4.01
C VAL A 52 -17.39 -1.07 4.31
N ALA A 53 -17.03 -1.54 5.51
CA ALA A 53 -17.22 -2.93 5.92
C ALA A 53 -18.69 -3.35 5.95
N GLU A 54 -19.60 -2.43 6.33
CA GLU A 54 -21.05 -2.65 6.37
C GLU A 54 -21.71 -2.51 4.98
N THR A 55 -21.02 -1.94 4.01
CA THR A 55 -21.56 -1.75 2.65
C THR A 55 -21.50 -3.04 1.86
N PRO A 56 -22.63 -3.59 1.37
CA PRO A 56 -22.66 -4.82 0.60
C PRO A 56 -21.77 -4.76 -0.66
N GLY A 57 -20.99 -5.81 -0.88
CA GLY A 57 -20.10 -5.90 -2.04
C GLY A 57 -18.80 -5.12 -1.92
N GLN A 58 -18.51 -4.55 -0.75
CA GLN A 58 -17.21 -3.94 -0.45
C GLN A 58 -16.34 -4.87 0.40
N GLU A 59 -15.03 -4.72 0.29
CA GLU A 59 -14.06 -5.41 1.15
C GLU A 59 -13.03 -4.45 1.71
N ILE A 60 -12.45 -4.81 2.86
CA ILE A 60 -11.32 -4.11 3.44
C ILE A 60 -10.04 -4.78 2.96
N GLY A 61 -9.30 -4.08 2.09
CA GLY A 61 -7.99 -4.52 1.59
C GLY A 61 -6.83 -3.84 2.33
N SER A 62 -5.60 -4.34 2.10
CA SER A 62 -4.38 -3.78 2.67
C SER A 62 -3.69 -2.83 1.69
N HIS A 63 -3.19 -1.71 2.22
CA HIS A 63 -2.21 -0.86 1.54
C HIS A 63 -0.86 -0.90 2.27
N THR A 64 -0.51 -2.07 2.82
CA THR A 64 0.56 -2.33 3.78
C THR A 64 0.35 -1.61 5.13
N PHE A 65 1.12 -1.94 6.15
CA PHE A 65 1.00 -1.30 7.46
C PHE A 65 1.69 0.07 7.49
N SER A 66 2.92 0.14 6.98
CA SER A 66 3.75 1.35 7.02
C SER A 66 3.82 2.11 5.70
N HIS A 67 2.93 1.85 4.73
CA HIS A 67 3.06 2.36 3.36
C HIS A 67 4.39 1.92 2.71
N TYR A 68 4.67 0.61 2.78
CA TYR A 68 5.95 0.01 2.45
C TYR A 68 6.26 0.06 0.96
N TYR A 69 7.38 0.66 0.59
CA TYR A 69 7.84 0.78 -0.80
C TYR A 69 8.78 -0.35 -1.18
N CYS A 70 8.26 -1.38 -1.84
CA CYS A 70 8.97 -2.62 -2.13
C CYS A 70 10.24 -2.49 -2.98
N LYS A 71 10.32 -1.49 -3.87
CA LYS A 71 11.44 -1.32 -4.81
C LYS A 71 12.43 -0.23 -4.39
N GLU A 72 12.28 0.34 -3.23
CA GLU A 72 13.24 1.33 -2.73
C GLU A 72 14.49 0.62 -2.17
N LYS A 73 15.62 1.33 -2.21
CA LYS A 73 16.90 0.78 -1.76
C LYS A 73 16.85 0.38 -0.27
N GLY A 74 17.39 -0.79 0.06
CA GLY A 74 17.47 -1.31 1.42
C GLY A 74 16.23 -2.09 1.85
N GLN A 75 15.20 -2.22 1.02
CA GLN A 75 13.99 -2.98 1.34
C GLN A 75 14.18 -4.47 1.08
N THR A 76 13.58 -5.30 1.95
CA THR A 76 13.67 -6.77 1.86
C THR A 76 12.31 -7.44 2.01
N ALA A 77 12.19 -8.67 1.52
CA ALA A 77 10.97 -9.47 1.65
C ALA A 77 10.65 -9.80 3.13
N GLU A 78 11.68 -9.94 3.98
CA GLU A 78 11.51 -10.20 5.41
C GLU A 78 10.91 -8.98 6.13
N GLN A 79 11.37 -7.78 5.81
CA GLN A 79 10.79 -6.53 6.34
C GLN A 79 9.34 -6.38 5.88
N PHE A 80 9.06 -6.70 4.62
CA PHE A 80 7.70 -6.68 4.10
C PHE A 80 6.81 -7.71 4.80
N ALA A 81 7.31 -8.92 5.08
CA ALA A 81 6.58 -9.92 5.85
C ALA A 81 6.25 -9.43 7.27
N ALA A 82 7.18 -8.74 7.94
CA ALA A 82 6.93 -8.13 9.23
C ALA A 82 5.86 -7.01 9.15
N ASP A 83 5.88 -6.21 8.10
CA ASP A 83 4.88 -5.18 7.82
C ASP A 83 3.48 -5.78 7.60
N MET A 84 3.39 -6.84 6.80
CA MET A 84 2.12 -7.55 6.56
C MET A 84 1.62 -8.29 7.80
N THR A 85 2.51 -8.78 8.67
CA THR A 85 2.14 -9.32 9.98
C THR A 85 1.46 -8.26 10.83
N ALA A 86 2.03 -7.06 10.89
CA ALA A 86 1.45 -5.95 11.63
C ALA A 86 0.09 -5.51 11.02
N ALA A 87 -0.01 -5.45 9.69
CA ALA A 87 -1.26 -5.13 9.00
C ALA A 87 -2.39 -6.11 9.34
N LYS A 88 -2.12 -7.41 9.27
CA LYS A 88 -3.10 -8.46 9.63
C LYS A 88 -3.45 -8.43 11.11
N ALA A 89 -2.47 -8.23 11.99
CA ALA A 89 -2.70 -8.17 13.43
C ALA A 89 -3.62 -7.01 13.82
N ILE A 90 -3.44 -5.83 13.21
CA ILE A 90 -4.31 -4.68 13.50
C ILE A 90 -5.71 -4.89 12.92
N ALA A 91 -5.84 -5.40 11.68
CA ALA A 91 -7.13 -5.69 11.07
C ALA A 91 -7.93 -6.70 11.90
N ALA A 92 -7.27 -7.76 12.36
CA ALA A 92 -7.89 -8.78 13.20
C ALA A 92 -8.45 -8.24 14.53
N LYS A 93 -7.82 -7.21 15.13
CA LYS A 93 -8.34 -6.53 16.34
C LYS A 93 -9.71 -5.88 16.10
N TYR A 94 -9.98 -5.46 14.87
CA TYR A 94 -11.25 -4.87 14.45
C TYR A 94 -12.19 -5.87 13.78
N GLY A 95 -11.83 -7.17 13.77
CA GLY A 95 -12.65 -8.23 13.19
C GLY A 95 -12.54 -8.33 11.66
N TYR A 96 -11.59 -7.64 11.02
CA TYR A 96 -11.42 -7.67 9.57
C TYR A 96 -10.40 -8.74 9.13
N THR A 97 -10.73 -9.43 8.04
CA THR A 97 -9.82 -10.37 7.36
C THR A 97 -9.34 -9.72 6.06
N LEU A 98 -8.03 -9.57 5.91
CA LEU A 98 -7.44 -9.00 4.71
C LEU A 98 -7.15 -10.10 3.70
N THR A 99 -7.80 -10.01 2.53
CA THR A 99 -7.66 -10.97 1.42
C THR A 99 -7.10 -10.32 0.16
N SER A 100 -7.11 -9.00 0.07
CA SER A 100 -6.57 -8.25 -1.05
C SER A 100 -5.57 -7.18 -0.60
N ALA A 101 -4.63 -6.85 -1.50
CA ALA A 101 -3.64 -5.81 -1.27
C ALA A 101 -3.43 -4.92 -2.49
N VAL A 102 -3.29 -3.62 -2.24
CA VAL A 102 -2.81 -2.64 -3.22
C VAL A 102 -1.46 -2.14 -2.73
N LEU A 103 -0.39 -2.42 -3.46
CA LEU A 103 0.96 -2.04 -3.03
C LEU A 103 1.22 -0.55 -3.27
N PRO A 104 1.90 0.14 -2.32
CA PRO A 104 2.26 1.54 -2.48
C PRO A 104 3.03 1.81 -3.78
N ARG A 105 2.65 2.87 -4.49
CA ARG A 105 3.15 3.21 -5.84
C ARG A 105 3.00 2.09 -6.85
N ASN A 106 2.11 1.12 -6.60
CA ASN A 106 1.98 -0.12 -7.37
C ASN A 106 3.31 -0.90 -7.50
N GLN A 107 4.29 -0.63 -6.65
CA GLN A 107 5.58 -1.32 -6.69
C GLN A 107 5.39 -2.78 -6.29
N CYS A 108 5.75 -3.67 -7.19
CA CYS A 108 5.64 -5.11 -7.00
C CYS A 108 6.90 -5.82 -7.50
N ASP A 109 7.21 -6.95 -6.88
CA ASP A 109 8.31 -7.83 -7.22
C ASP A 109 7.90 -9.26 -6.87
N PRO A 110 8.32 -10.30 -7.62
CA PRO A 110 7.94 -11.68 -7.35
C PRO A 110 8.24 -12.16 -5.92
N ALA A 111 9.28 -11.62 -5.26
CA ALA A 111 9.59 -11.96 -3.88
C ALA A 111 8.48 -11.51 -2.92
N TYR A 112 7.94 -10.32 -3.13
CA TYR A 112 6.85 -9.76 -2.31
C TYR A 112 5.50 -10.40 -2.62
N ILE A 113 5.27 -10.82 -3.87
CA ILE A 113 4.06 -11.58 -4.24
C ILE A 113 4.04 -12.92 -3.49
N ARG A 114 5.18 -13.62 -3.40
CA ARG A 114 5.27 -14.84 -2.59
C ARG A 114 4.89 -14.60 -1.14
N VAL A 115 5.38 -13.52 -0.53
CA VAL A 115 4.98 -13.15 0.84
C VAL A 115 3.47 -12.93 0.93
N LEU A 116 2.86 -12.19 0.01
CA LEU A 116 1.39 -12.00 0.01
C LEU A 116 0.66 -13.34 -0.04
N ARG A 117 1.07 -14.25 -0.91
CA ARG A 117 0.48 -15.60 -1.04
C ARG A 117 0.62 -16.39 0.26
N ASP A 118 1.81 -16.40 0.86
CA ASP A 118 2.08 -17.12 2.12
C ASP A 118 1.25 -16.58 3.29
N PHE A 119 0.90 -15.29 3.23
CA PHE A 119 -0.01 -14.63 4.17
C PHE A 119 -1.50 -14.80 3.84
N GLY A 120 -1.83 -15.56 2.79
CA GLY A 120 -3.21 -15.86 2.41
C GLY A 120 -3.94 -14.74 1.65
N PHE A 121 -3.20 -13.82 1.04
CA PHE A 121 -3.79 -12.87 0.11
C PHE A 121 -4.11 -13.58 -1.21
N THR A 122 -5.33 -13.38 -1.71
CA THR A 122 -5.85 -14.00 -2.93
C THR A 122 -5.86 -13.06 -4.12
N ALA A 123 -5.72 -11.76 -3.86
CA ALA A 123 -5.69 -10.74 -4.90
C ALA A 123 -4.71 -9.61 -4.54
N TYR A 124 -4.05 -9.08 -5.54
CA TYR A 124 -3.24 -7.87 -5.37
C TYR A 124 -3.28 -7.01 -6.63
N ARG A 125 -3.04 -5.71 -6.44
CA ARG A 125 -2.80 -4.77 -7.52
C ARG A 125 -1.32 -4.42 -7.54
N GLY A 126 -0.65 -4.82 -8.62
CA GLY A 126 0.74 -4.52 -8.91
C GLY A 126 0.91 -3.37 -9.91
N MET A 127 2.12 -3.26 -10.45
CA MET A 127 2.42 -2.33 -11.56
C MET A 127 1.79 -2.82 -12.86
N GLU A 128 1.35 -1.86 -13.64
CA GLU A 128 1.02 -2.09 -15.05
C GLU A 128 2.26 -2.53 -15.81
N ASP A 129 2.08 -3.44 -16.75
CA ASP A 129 3.16 -3.92 -17.62
C ASP A 129 3.42 -2.89 -18.76
N ASN A 130 3.82 -1.68 -18.35
CA ASN A 130 4.07 -0.54 -19.22
C ASN A 130 5.51 -0.07 -19.04
N TRP A 131 6.26 -0.04 -20.15
CA TRP A 131 7.67 0.34 -20.15
C TRP A 131 7.95 1.75 -19.65
N VAL A 132 6.96 2.65 -19.72
CA VAL A 132 7.04 4.03 -19.21
C VAL A 132 6.83 4.04 -17.69
N GLU A 133 5.88 3.26 -17.18
CA GLU A 133 5.52 3.22 -15.76
C GLU A 133 6.44 2.34 -14.91
N ASN A 134 7.07 1.34 -15.51
CA ASN A 134 7.93 0.37 -14.81
C ASN A 134 9.24 0.93 -14.24
N LYS A 135 9.60 2.19 -14.56
CA LYS A 135 10.82 2.80 -14.02
C LYS A 135 10.56 3.51 -12.69
N VAL A 136 11.20 3.06 -11.63
CA VAL A 136 11.13 3.66 -10.30
C VAL A 136 11.73 5.08 -10.28
N HIS A 137 12.89 5.26 -10.91
CA HIS A 137 13.53 6.56 -11.00
C HIS A 137 13.29 7.21 -12.36
N VAL A 138 12.60 8.34 -12.35
CA VAL A 138 12.11 9.00 -13.56
C VAL A 138 12.90 10.28 -13.81
N HIS A 139 13.70 10.29 -14.87
CA HIS A 139 14.35 11.50 -15.37
C HIS A 139 13.36 12.46 -16.01
N PHE A 140 13.72 13.75 -16.08
CA PHE A 140 12.84 14.80 -16.57
C PHE A 140 12.14 14.47 -17.92
N PRO A 141 12.79 13.96 -18.96
CA PRO A 141 12.12 13.61 -20.21
C PRO A 141 11.01 12.55 -20.04
N LEU A 142 11.25 11.56 -19.18
CA LEU A 142 10.26 10.51 -18.91
C LEU A 142 9.08 11.05 -18.11
N ARG A 143 9.28 12.05 -17.24
CA ARG A 143 8.19 12.76 -16.56
C ARG A 143 7.27 13.49 -17.53
N VAL A 144 7.86 14.16 -18.52
CA VAL A 144 7.09 14.83 -19.59
C VAL A 144 6.33 13.78 -20.40
N LEU A 145 6.96 12.67 -20.75
CA LEU A 145 6.29 11.59 -21.47
C LEU A 145 5.11 11.01 -20.70
N ARG A 146 5.26 10.76 -19.40
CA ARG A 146 4.15 10.31 -18.53
C ARG A 146 3.02 11.31 -18.47
N LEU A 147 3.36 12.60 -18.34
CA LEU A 147 2.36 13.65 -18.36
C LEU A 147 1.60 13.70 -19.69
N THR A 148 2.33 13.57 -20.80
CA THR A 148 1.73 13.52 -22.13
C THR A 148 0.83 12.31 -22.30
N ASP A 149 1.27 11.15 -21.82
CA ASP A 149 0.53 9.89 -21.89
C ASP A 149 -0.79 9.93 -21.09
N THR A 150 -0.84 10.75 -20.03
CA THR A 150 -2.08 10.99 -19.26
C THR A 150 -3.18 11.65 -20.10
N TYR A 151 -2.81 12.50 -21.05
CA TYR A 151 -3.76 13.20 -21.93
C TYR A 151 -3.94 12.51 -23.27
N PHE A 152 -2.89 11.89 -23.78
CA PHE A 152 -2.87 11.17 -25.04
C PHE A 152 -2.32 9.77 -24.77
N PRO A 153 -3.12 8.71 -24.76
CA PRO A 153 -2.69 7.36 -24.36
C PRO A 153 -1.71 6.75 -25.39
N ILE A 154 -0.48 7.29 -25.42
CA ILE A 154 0.59 6.88 -26.34
C ILE A 154 1.02 5.44 -26.05
N THR A 155 0.99 5.03 -24.76
CA THR A 155 1.37 3.67 -24.33
C THR A 155 0.20 2.69 -24.32
N GLY A 156 -0.99 3.14 -24.73
CA GLY A 156 -2.22 2.35 -24.75
C GLY A 156 -3.19 2.69 -23.63
N TYR A 157 -4.38 2.12 -23.70
CA TYR A 157 -5.38 2.28 -22.64
C TYR A 157 -5.04 1.37 -21.46
N GLY A 158 -4.99 1.94 -20.26
CA GLY A 158 -4.71 1.22 -19.01
C GLY A 158 -5.85 0.31 -18.52
N SER A 159 -6.48 -0.42 -19.43
CA SER A 159 -7.50 -1.42 -19.08
C SER A 159 -6.91 -2.83 -19.14
N TYR A 160 -6.99 -3.56 -18.04
CA TYR A 160 -6.41 -4.90 -17.92
C TYR A 160 -7.47 -5.91 -17.53
N THR A 161 -7.39 -7.10 -18.12
CA THR A 161 -8.10 -8.26 -17.62
C THR A 161 -7.33 -8.85 -16.44
N PRO A 162 -8.00 -9.20 -15.33
CA PRO A 162 -7.34 -9.90 -14.23
C PRO A 162 -6.61 -11.15 -14.73
N LYS A 163 -5.38 -11.35 -14.28
CA LYS A 163 -4.58 -12.54 -14.58
C LYS A 163 -4.50 -13.40 -13.33
N GLN A 164 -4.59 -14.70 -13.53
CA GLN A 164 -4.26 -15.67 -12.48
C GLN A 164 -2.76 -15.93 -12.55
N GLU A 165 -2.07 -15.80 -11.42
CA GLU A 165 -0.66 -16.17 -11.27
C GLU A 165 -0.56 -17.45 -10.45
N ASP A 166 0.27 -18.39 -10.95
CA ASP A 166 0.52 -19.69 -10.33
C ASP A 166 1.47 -19.61 -9.13
#